data_c01d07cac318e8f0ecc5c19c0ff082c0
#
_entry.id   c01d07cac318e8f0ecc5c19c0ff082c0
#
_cell.length_a   1.000
_cell.length_b   1.000
_cell.length_c   1.000
_cell.angle_alpha   90.00
_cell.angle_beta   90.00
_cell.angle_gamma   90.00
#
_symmetry.space_group_name_H-M   'P 1'
#
loop_
_entity.id
_entity.type
_entity.pdbx_description
1 polymer ?
#
loop_
_entity_poly.entity_id
_entity_poly.type
_entity_poly.pdbx_seq_one_letter_code
_entity_poly.pdbx_strand_id
1 'polypeptide(L)'
;MSIKPILFNTKMVQSILGGLKTCTRRLVKFLPGENPQWTGYIKDGLMLYNGTNQPCCRKPPYKIGDVLYVRETWTDHYVPNEIGKPELQYCYKADGTDIKAECLPGENNRWYPSIHMPKEAARIFLKVADVRAERLQDIDIDGIRNEGLLSAAVHCGDMEIALKEWEILWNSTIKKSDLDRYGWDANPWVWVIEFERCEKPPECIFKGYGKVPDDGSEKCLGYMYDNSDTLIPMCEKCSCHASYESEE
;
A
#
# COMPACT_ATOMS: atom_id res chain seq x y z
N MET A 1 -2.06 7.41 13.21
CA MET A 1 -2.27 7.19 11.75
C MET A 1 -0.96 7.46 11.03
N SER A 2 -0.42 6.54 10.25
CA SER A 2 0.83 6.78 9.51
C SER A 2 0.60 6.64 8.01
N ILE A 3 1.33 7.43 7.21
CA ILE A 3 1.26 7.38 5.74
C ILE A 3 2.47 6.57 5.24
N LYS A 4 2.22 5.44 4.58
CA LYS A 4 3.26 4.48 4.17
C LYS A 4 3.16 4.15 2.68
N PRO A 5 4.28 3.84 2.00
CA PRO A 5 4.24 3.40 0.61
C PRO A 5 3.72 1.97 0.47
N ILE A 6 2.99 1.72 -0.61
CA ILE A 6 2.70 0.37 -1.11
C ILE A 6 2.93 0.31 -2.60
N LEU A 7 3.57 -0.76 -3.09
CA LEU A 7 3.89 -0.92 -4.50
C LEU A 7 2.88 -1.87 -5.15
N PHE A 8 2.35 -1.43 -6.29
CA PHE A 8 1.53 -2.25 -7.16
C PHE A 8 2.03 -2.19 -8.61
N ASN A 9 1.83 -3.27 -9.35
CA ASN A 9 2.05 -3.27 -10.80
C ASN A 9 0.85 -2.63 -11.53
N THR A 10 1.03 -2.33 -12.81
CA THR A 10 0.03 -1.64 -13.63
C THR A 10 -1.35 -2.30 -13.60
N LYS A 11 -1.43 -3.63 -13.71
CA LYS A 11 -2.71 -4.37 -13.67
C LYS A 11 -3.42 -4.25 -12.33
N MET A 12 -2.66 -4.35 -11.23
CA MET A 12 -3.20 -4.18 -9.88
C MET A 12 -3.71 -2.75 -9.65
N VAL A 13 -2.99 -1.74 -10.15
CA VAL A 13 -3.43 -0.35 -10.09
C VAL A 13 -4.73 -0.15 -10.87
N GLN A 14 -4.84 -0.69 -12.08
CA GLN A 14 -6.08 -0.65 -12.86
C GLN A 14 -7.25 -1.29 -12.11
N SER A 15 -7.03 -2.44 -11.45
CA SER A 15 -8.05 -3.09 -10.61
C SER A 15 -8.44 -2.24 -9.40
N ILE A 16 -7.50 -1.52 -8.77
CA ILE A 16 -7.80 -0.58 -7.67
C ILE A 16 -8.62 0.61 -8.20
N LEU A 17 -8.24 1.20 -9.33
CA LEU A 17 -8.96 2.32 -9.94
C LEU A 17 -10.38 1.91 -10.33
N GLY A 18 -10.58 0.68 -10.81
CA GLY A 18 -11.88 0.09 -11.11
C GLY A 18 -12.70 -0.33 -9.89
N GLY A 19 -12.19 -0.17 -8.67
CA GLY A 19 -12.88 -0.57 -7.43
C GLY A 19 -12.94 -2.08 -7.19
N LEU A 20 -12.15 -2.86 -7.92
CA LEU A 20 -12.21 -4.33 -7.95
C LEU A 20 -11.21 -4.97 -6.98
N LYS A 21 -10.05 -4.32 -6.78
CA LYS A 21 -9.04 -4.79 -5.83
C LYS A 21 -9.17 -4.05 -4.51
N THR A 22 -9.54 -4.77 -3.47
CA THR A 22 -9.76 -4.27 -2.10
C THR A 22 -8.86 -4.93 -1.06
N CYS A 23 -8.07 -5.94 -1.45
CA CYS A 23 -7.10 -6.56 -0.55
C CYS A 23 -5.78 -6.86 -1.26
N THR A 24 -4.75 -7.17 -0.48
CA THR A 24 -3.47 -7.67 -0.98
C THR A 24 -2.82 -8.60 0.02
N ARG A 25 -2.21 -9.68 -0.49
CA ARG A 25 -1.43 -10.63 0.29
C ARG A 25 0.06 -10.30 0.21
N ARG A 26 0.74 -10.34 1.36
CA ARG A 26 2.19 -10.10 1.47
C ARG A 26 2.82 -11.17 2.35
N LEU A 27 3.96 -11.70 1.93
CA LEU A 27 4.67 -12.75 2.69
C LEU A 27 4.96 -12.31 4.13
N VAL A 28 4.69 -13.18 5.07
CA VAL A 28 5.15 -13.04 6.45
C VAL A 28 6.66 -13.24 6.49
N LYS A 29 7.38 -12.29 7.08
CA LYS A 29 8.82 -12.40 7.28
C LYS A 29 9.10 -13.01 8.64
N PHE A 30 9.61 -14.24 8.64
CA PHE A 30 10.04 -14.92 9.85
C PHE A 30 11.34 -14.36 10.40
N LEU A 31 11.54 -14.53 11.69
CA LEU A 31 12.79 -14.17 12.36
C LEU A 31 13.90 -15.17 11.99
N PRO A 32 15.17 -14.79 12.07
CA PRO A 32 16.28 -15.69 11.82
C PRO A 32 16.19 -16.95 12.69
N GLY A 33 16.38 -18.12 12.10
CA GLY A 33 16.30 -19.41 12.80
C GLY A 33 14.89 -20.00 12.93
N GLU A 34 13.83 -19.24 12.61
CA GLU A 34 12.45 -19.73 12.62
C GLU A 34 12.09 -20.40 11.30
N ASN A 35 11.29 -21.47 11.37
CA ASN A 35 10.87 -22.21 10.18
C ASN A 35 9.55 -21.61 9.64
N PRO A 36 9.52 -21.09 8.39
CA PRO A 36 8.30 -20.52 7.81
C PRO A 36 7.20 -21.56 7.52
N GLN A 37 7.52 -22.84 7.51
CA GLN A 37 6.53 -23.90 7.33
C GLN A 37 5.91 -24.35 8.66
N TRP A 38 6.38 -23.82 9.78
CA TRP A 38 5.88 -24.21 11.06
C TRP A 38 4.44 -23.73 11.28
N THR A 39 3.63 -24.61 11.86
CA THR A 39 2.23 -24.31 12.23
C THR A 39 2.19 -23.52 13.54
N GLY A 40 2.70 -22.28 13.51
CA GLY A 40 2.53 -21.36 14.60
C GLY A 40 1.04 -21.10 14.90
N TYR A 41 0.71 -20.69 16.09
CA TYR A 41 -0.61 -20.23 16.40
C TYR A 41 -0.68 -18.71 16.34
N ILE A 42 -1.85 -18.20 15.96
CA ILE A 42 -2.11 -16.76 15.88
C ILE A 42 -2.63 -16.33 17.25
N LYS A 43 -1.95 -15.35 17.86
CA LYS A 43 -2.45 -14.66 19.04
C LYS A 43 -2.85 -13.25 18.63
N ASP A 44 -4.03 -12.83 19.04
CA ASP A 44 -4.62 -11.51 18.76
C ASP A 44 -4.75 -11.18 17.25
N GLY A 45 -4.84 -12.21 16.37
CA GLY A 45 -4.99 -12.05 14.92
C GLY A 45 -3.78 -11.49 14.16
N LEU A 46 -2.75 -11.01 14.86
CA LEU A 46 -1.69 -10.17 14.27
C LEU A 46 -0.27 -10.72 14.42
N MET A 47 -0.05 -11.79 15.17
CA MET A 47 1.30 -12.31 15.38
C MET A 47 1.30 -13.83 15.36
N LEU A 48 2.29 -14.41 14.69
CA LEU A 48 2.58 -15.83 14.74
C LEU A 48 3.56 -16.11 15.89
N TYR A 49 3.22 -17.11 16.69
CA TYR A 49 4.02 -17.56 17.84
C TYR A 49 4.50 -18.99 17.62
N ASN A 50 5.71 -19.27 18.08
CA ASN A 50 6.26 -20.62 18.07
C ASN A 50 5.77 -21.44 19.27
N GLY A 51 6.14 -22.75 19.34
CA GLY A 51 5.73 -23.65 20.44
C GLY A 51 6.22 -23.26 21.82
N THR A 52 7.15 -22.32 21.92
CA THR A 52 7.64 -21.75 23.17
C THR A 52 6.95 -20.44 23.55
N ASN A 53 5.86 -20.11 22.89
CA ASN A 53 5.09 -18.87 23.08
C ASN A 53 5.92 -17.58 22.82
N GLN A 54 6.85 -17.65 21.89
CA GLN A 54 7.63 -16.48 21.46
C GLN A 54 7.20 -16.04 20.06
N PRO A 55 7.18 -14.73 19.78
CA PRO A 55 6.91 -14.24 18.41
C PRO A 55 7.95 -14.80 17.44
N CYS A 56 7.51 -15.48 16.38
CA CYS A 56 8.40 -16.09 15.38
C CYS A 56 8.46 -15.32 14.06
N CYS A 57 7.71 -14.25 13.92
CA CYS A 57 7.70 -13.43 12.73
C CYS A 57 7.81 -11.93 13.04
N ARG A 58 8.14 -11.14 12.01
CA ARG A 58 8.07 -9.68 12.10
C ARG A 58 6.62 -9.24 12.13
N LYS A 59 6.36 -8.12 12.79
CA LYS A 59 5.05 -7.46 12.78
C LYS A 59 4.58 -7.20 11.35
N PRO A 60 3.25 -7.15 11.13
CA PRO A 60 2.72 -6.77 9.83
C PRO A 60 3.25 -5.40 9.39
N PRO A 61 3.44 -5.20 8.07
CA PRO A 61 4.01 -3.94 7.55
C PRO A 61 3.08 -2.75 7.77
N TYR A 62 1.80 -3.02 7.91
CA TYR A 62 0.74 -2.02 8.07
C TYR A 62 -0.16 -2.37 9.26
N LYS A 63 -0.87 -1.37 9.77
CA LYS A 63 -1.85 -1.49 10.85
C LYS A 63 -3.18 -0.94 10.38
N ILE A 64 -4.26 -1.39 10.99
CA ILE A 64 -5.60 -0.82 10.80
C ILE A 64 -5.54 0.70 11.02
N GLY A 65 -6.13 1.45 10.10
CA GLY A 65 -6.12 2.91 10.10
C GLY A 65 -4.89 3.57 9.46
N ASP A 66 -3.83 2.81 9.09
CA ASP A 66 -2.75 3.38 8.26
C ASP A 66 -3.29 3.82 6.90
N VAL A 67 -2.74 4.90 6.36
CA VAL A 67 -2.98 5.31 4.97
C VAL A 67 -1.80 4.91 4.11
N LEU A 68 -2.10 4.22 3.01
CA LEU A 68 -1.09 3.77 2.07
C LEU A 68 -1.15 4.66 0.83
N TYR A 69 -0.02 5.25 0.45
CA TYR A 69 0.08 5.86 -0.87
C TYR A 69 0.63 4.85 -1.88
N VAL A 70 -0.12 4.69 -2.97
CA VAL A 70 0.23 3.71 -4.01
C VAL A 70 1.37 4.26 -4.86
N ARG A 71 2.40 3.43 -5.03
CA ARG A 71 3.50 3.67 -5.97
C ARG A 71 3.28 2.78 -7.18
N GLU A 72 3.14 3.40 -8.34
CA GLU A 72 2.86 2.76 -9.62
C GLU A 72 3.93 3.10 -10.67
N THR A 73 3.88 2.48 -11.84
CA THR A 73 4.77 2.83 -12.96
C THR A 73 4.35 4.18 -13.50
N TRP A 74 5.28 5.13 -13.55
CA TRP A 74 5.03 6.54 -13.77
C TRP A 74 6.10 7.19 -14.67
N THR A 75 5.82 8.38 -15.12
CA THR A 75 6.81 9.32 -15.69
C THR A 75 6.39 10.74 -15.35
N ASP A 76 7.28 11.68 -15.59
CA ASP A 76 7.03 13.10 -15.46
C ASP A 76 7.43 13.81 -16.77
N HIS A 77 6.76 14.89 -17.07
CA HIS A 77 7.06 15.79 -18.18
C HIS A 77 6.60 17.21 -17.85
N TYR A 78 7.08 18.17 -18.59
CA TYR A 78 6.66 19.55 -18.45
C TYR A 78 5.65 19.91 -19.52
N VAL A 79 4.53 20.51 -19.10
CA VAL A 79 3.53 21.09 -20.00
C VAL A 79 3.46 22.59 -19.78
N PRO A 80 3.22 23.41 -20.82
CA PRO A 80 2.97 24.82 -20.62
C PRO A 80 1.62 25.01 -19.89
N ASN A 81 1.63 25.77 -18.80
CA ASN A 81 0.38 26.19 -18.14
C ASN A 81 -0.32 27.31 -18.93
N GLU A 82 -1.44 27.82 -18.45
CA GLU A 82 -2.27 28.86 -19.10
C GLU A 82 -1.48 30.15 -19.45
N ILE A 83 -0.39 30.42 -18.74
CA ILE A 83 0.47 31.61 -19.00
C ILE A 83 1.77 31.23 -19.73
N GLY A 84 1.84 30.01 -20.29
CA GLY A 84 2.98 29.52 -21.07
C GLY A 84 4.23 29.14 -20.27
N LYS A 85 4.14 29.06 -18.92
CA LYS A 85 5.24 28.59 -18.08
C LYS A 85 5.24 27.05 -17.98
N PRO A 86 6.40 26.42 -17.95
CA PRO A 86 6.49 24.97 -17.77
C PRO A 86 5.97 24.57 -16.38
N GLU A 87 5.02 23.64 -16.37
CA GLU A 87 4.48 23.02 -15.15
C GLU A 87 4.72 21.52 -15.20
N LEU A 88 5.21 20.96 -14.07
CA LEU A 88 5.49 19.54 -13.95
C LEU A 88 4.20 18.75 -13.86
N GLN A 89 3.99 17.81 -14.77
CA GLN A 89 2.89 16.85 -14.74
C GLN A 89 3.38 15.42 -14.61
N TYR A 90 2.58 14.59 -13.95
CA TYR A 90 2.85 13.17 -13.78
C TYR A 90 1.90 12.35 -14.67
N CYS A 91 2.48 11.39 -15.41
CA CYS A 91 1.75 10.41 -16.20
C CYS A 91 1.90 9.02 -15.60
N TYR A 92 0.86 8.21 -15.76
CA TYR A 92 0.80 6.89 -15.16
C TYR A 92 0.51 5.83 -16.21
N LYS A 93 1.30 4.75 -16.19
CA LYS A 93 1.13 3.66 -17.16
C LYS A 93 -0.22 2.96 -17.04
N ALA A 94 -0.84 3.01 -15.86
CA ALA A 94 -2.15 2.41 -15.61
C ALA A 94 -3.28 3.08 -16.40
N ASP A 95 -3.11 4.34 -16.82
CA ASP A 95 -4.11 5.08 -17.61
C ASP A 95 -4.09 4.73 -19.11
N GLY A 96 -3.12 3.89 -19.54
CA GLY A 96 -2.94 3.56 -20.96
C GLY A 96 -2.27 4.68 -21.77
N THR A 97 -1.70 5.67 -21.11
CA THR A 97 -1.05 6.84 -21.73
C THR A 97 0.07 6.44 -22.69
N ASP A 98 0.05 6.97 -23.90
CA ASP A 98 1.20 6.90 -24.81
C ASP A 98 2.15 8.08 -24.55
N ILE A 99 3.16 7.85 -23.73
CA ILE A 99 4.13 8.88 -23.36
C ILE A 99 4.90 9.48 -24.56
N LYS A 100 4.99 8.73 -25.69
CA LYS A 100 5.63 9.26 -26.90
C LYS A 100 4.79 10.34 -27.58
N ALA A 101 3.46 10.27 -27.40
CA ALA A 101 2.54 11.26 -27.93
C ALA A 101 2.42 12.50 -27.04
N GLU A 102 2.66 12.35 -25.73
CA GLU A 102 2.46 13.43 -24.76
C GLU A 102 3.74 14.21 -24.43
N CYS A 103 4.91 13.58 -24.54
CA CYS A 103 6.18 14.26 -24.24
C CYS A 103 6.66 15.13 -25.40
N LEU A 104 7.23 16.28 -25.07
CA LEU A 104 7.88 17.16 -26.04
C LEU A 104 9.17 16.51 -26.62
N PRO A 105 9.55 16.85 -27.84
CA PRO A 105 10.81 16.39 -28.44
C PRO A 105 12.00 16.76 -27.53
N GLY A 106 12.79 15.75 -27.15
CA GLY A 106 13.96 15.93 -26.29
C GLY A 106 13.73 15.61 -24.80
N GLU A 107 12.49 15.37 -24.39
CA GLU A 107 12.18 14.90 -23.05
C GLU A 107 12.40 13.39 -22.89
N ASN A 108 12.49 12.95 -21.63
CA ASN A 108 12.81 11.57 -21.26
C ASN A 108 11.58 10.67 -21.39
N ASN A 109 11.34 10.11 -22.57
CA ASN A 109 10.18 9.28 -22.91
C ASN A 109 10.30 7.86 -22.36
N ARG A 110 10.52 7.69 -21.07
CA ARG A 110 10.61 6.36 -20.45
C ARG A 110 9.73 6.24 -19.22
N TRP A 111 9.20 5.04 -19.01
CA TRP A 111 8.53 4.69 -17.79
C TRP A 111 9.53 4.42 -16.66
N TYR A 112 9.32 5.07 -15.52
CA TYR A 112 10.07 4.80 -14.29
C TYR A 112 9.38 3.69 -13.49
N PRO A 113 10.15 2.74 -12.94
CA PRO A 113 9.62 1.72 -12.04
C PRO A 113 8.95 2.35 -10.80
N SER A 114 7.90 1.71 -10.31
CA SER A 114 7.14 2.15 -9.13
C SER A 114 8.00 2.39 -7.88
N ILE A 115 9.12 1.66 -7.73
CA ILE A 115 10.04 1.82 -6.59
C ILE A 115 10.70 3.20 -6.53
N HIS A 116 10.75 3.92 -7.63
CA HIS A 116 11.34 5.26 -7.72
C HIS A 116 10.31 6.39 -7.70
N MET A 117 9.01 6.06 -7.63
CA MET A 117 7.95 7.06 -7.62
C MET A 117 8.01 7.90 -6.34
N PRO A 118 8.11 9.22 -6.42
CA PRO A 118 8.08 10.09 -5.24
C PRO A 118 6.67 10.16 -4.65
N LYS A 119 6.57 10.52 -3.37
CA LYS A 119 5.28 10.60 -2.68
C LYS A 119 4.36 11.66 -3.29
N GLU A 120 4.92 12.74 -3.76
CA GLU A 120 4.22 13.88 -4.37
C GLU A 120 3.46 13.46 -5.63
N ALA A 121 4.00 12.49 -6.38
CA ALA A 121 3.35 11.91 -7.55
C ALA A 121 2.23 10.91 -7.20
N ALA A 122 2.02 10.58 -5.92
CA ALA A 122 0.99 9.63 -5.54
C ALA A 122 -0.40 10.25 -5.67
N ARG A 123 -1.28 9.57 -6.41
CA ARG A 123 -2.68 9.96 -6.66
C ARG A 123 -3.71 9.00 -6.07
N ILE A 124 -3.28 7.83 -5.62
CA ILE A 124 -4.13 6.80 -5.04
C ILE A 124 -3.73 6.61 -3.59
N PHE A 125 -4.71 6.78 -2.70
CA PHE A 125 -4.54 6.58 -1.27
C PHE A 125 -5.52 5.52 -0.79
N LEU A 126 -5.04 4.61 0.06
CA LEU A 126 -5.79 3.47 0.56
C LEU A 126 -5.73 3.49 2.09
N LYS A 127 -6.87 3.46 2.75
CA LYS A 127 -6.96 3.30 4.20
C LYS A 127 -7.04 1.83 4.54
N VAL A 128 -6.17 1.35 5.40
CA VAL A 128 -6.16 -0.05 5.85
C VAL A 128 -7.36 -0.28 6.76
N ALA A 129 -8.24 -1.20 6.34
CA ALA A 129 -9.45 -1.58 7.06
C ALA A 129 -9.23 -2.79 7.97
N ASP A 130 -8.45 -3.79 7.50
CA ASP A 130 -8.13 -4.99 8.27
C ASP A 130 -6.73 -5.51 7.94
N VAL A 131 -6.12 -6.21 8.90
CA VAL A 131 -4.85 -6.92 8.72
C VAL A 131 -4.90 -8.21 9.52
N ARG A 132 -4.69 -9.34 8.84
CA ARG A 132 -4.66 -10.67 9.48
C ARG A 132 -3.63 -11.59 8.83
N ALA A 133 -3.22 -12.62 9.55
CA ALA A 133 -2.34 -13.67 9.03
C ALA A 133 -3.16 -14.89 8.60
N GLU A 134 -2.90 -15.40 7.39
CA GLU A 134 -3.54 -16.59 6.83
C GLU A 134 -2.49 -17.47 6.14
N ARG A 135 -2.81 -18.74 5.91
CA ARG A 135 -2.09 -19.55 4.93
C ARG A 135 -2.48 -19.10 3.53
N LEU A 136 -1.53 -19.13 2.60
CA LEU A 136 -1.79 -18.69 1.23
C LEU A 136 -2.93 -19.47 0.56
N GLN A 137 -3.00 -20.80 0.82
CA GLN A 137 -4.01 -21.68 0.24
C GLN A 137 -5.36 -21.65 0.95
N ASP A 138 -5.50 -20.92 2.06
CA ASP A 138 -6.79 -20.69 2.72
C ASP A 138 -7.64 -19.63 1.97
N ILE A 139 -7.15 -19.14 0.84
CA ILE A 139 -7.87 -18.16 0.01
C ILE A 139 -9.12 -18.80 -0.61
N ASP A 140 -10.23 -18.12 -0.50
CA ASP A 140 -11.50 -18.45 -1.15
C ASP A 140 -11.72 -17.64 -2.44
N ILE A 141 -12.84 -17.88 -3.11
CA ILE A 141 -13.19 -17.22 -4.37
C ILE A 141 -13.34 -15.70 -4.20
N ASP A 142 -13.88 -15.26 -3.05
CA ASP A 142 -14.04 -13.83 -2.76
C ASP A 142 -12.68 -13.19 -2.46
N GLY A 143 -11.79 -13.89 -1.79
CA GLY A 143 -10.41 -13.47 -1.59
C GLY A 143 -9.67 -13.29 -2.92
N ILE A 144 -9.85 -14.21 -3.87
CA ILE A 144 -9.27 -14.10 -5.22
C ILE A 144 -9.86 -12.90 -5.97
N ARG A 145 -11.17 -12.71 -5.88
CA ARG A 145 -11.86 -11.54 -6.47
C ARG A 145 -11.35 -10.24 -5.88
N ASN A 146 -11.24 -10.17 -4.55
CA ASN A 146 -10.77 -9.00 -3.83
C ASN A 146 -9.29 -8.68 -4.08
N GLU A 147 -8.48 -9.65 -4.50
CA GLU A 147 -7.13 -9.40 -5.02
C GLU A 147 -7.13 -8.76 -6.41
N GLY A 148 -8.31 -8.63 -7.05
CA GLY A 148 -8.49 -7.99 -8.35
C GLY A 148 -8.30 -8.95 -9.53
N LEU A 149 -8.35 -10.26 -9.32
CA LEU A 149 -8.39 -11.24 -10.39
C LEU A 149 -9.83 -11.42 -10.85
N LEU A 150 -10.11 -11.02 -12.10
CA LEU A 150 -11.45 -10.99 -12.68
C LEU A 150 -11.51 -11.85 -13.93
N SER A 151 -11.24 -13.13 -13.78
CA SER A 151 -11.45 -14.08 -14.87
C SER A 151 -12.91 -14.53 -14.96
N ALA A 152 -13.25 -15.19 -16.06
CA ALA A 152 -14.55 -15.84 -16.18
C ALA A 152 -14.79 -16.86 -15.07
N ALA A 153 -13.74 -17.61 -14.67
CA ALA A 153 -13.80 -18.58 -13.58
C ALA A 153 -14.18 -17.94 -12.25
N VAL A 154 -13.56 -16.81 -11.91
CA VAL A 154 -13.89 -16.04 -10.68
C VAL A 154 -15.32 -15.50 -10.74
N HIS A 155 -15.76 -15.04 -11.91
CA HIS A 155 -17.12 -14.55 -12.10
C HIS A 155 -18.17 -15.64 -11.93
N CYS A 156 -17.93 -16.82 -12.52
CA CYS A 156 -18.84 -17.96 -12.44
C CYS A 156 -18.75 -18.75 -11.13
N GLY A 157 -17.77 -18.46 -10.26
CA GLY A 157 -17.54 -19.17 -9.01
C GLY A 157 -16.82 -20.53 -9.19
N ASP A 158 -16.13 -20.74 -10.31
CA ASP A 158 -15.32 -21.94 -10.57
C ASP A 158 -14.03 -21.87 -9.76
N MET A 159 -14.07 -22.44 -8.57
CA MET A 159 -12.96 -22.38 -7.62
C MET A 159 -11.70 -23.11 -8.13
N GLU A 160 -11.85 -24.21 -8.85
CA GLU A 160 -10.69 -24.97 -9.32
C GLU A 160 -9.87 -24.18 -10.33
N ILE A 161 -10.53 -23.59 -11.31
CA ILE A 161 -9.87 -22.78 -12.33
C ILE A 161 -9.35 -21.46 -11.70
N ALA A 162 -10.14 -20.83 -10.84
CA ALA A 162 -9.73 -19.59 -10.16
C ALA A 162 -8.47 -19.78 -9.31
N LEU A 163 -8.34 -20.92 -8.60
CA LEU A 163 -7.14 -21.25 -7.83
C LEU A 163 -5.91 -21.44 -8.71
N LYS A 164 -6.06 -22.10 -9.88
CA LYS A 164 -4.95 -22.26 -10.83
C LYS A 164 -4.48 -20.90 -11.38
N GLU A 165 -5.41 -20.01 -11.69
CA GLU A 165 -5.07 -18.67 -12.16
C GLU A 165 -4.40 -17.85 -11.05
N TRP A 166 -4.89 -17.98 -9.82
CA TRP A 166 -4.28 -17.34 -8.65
C TRP A 166 -2.88 -17.88 -8.37
N GLU A 167 -2.67 -19.19 -8.42
CA GLU A 167 -1.35 -19.83 -8.30
C GLU A 167 -0.35 -19.25 -9.30
N ILE A 168 -0.73 -19.16 -10.58
CA ILE A 168 0.11 -18.59 -11.63
C ILE A 168 0.46 -17.12 -11.30
N LEU A 169 -0.54 -16.34 -10.89
CA LEU A 169 -0.34 -14.95 -10.53
C LEU A 169 0.60 -14.83 -9.33
N TRP A 170 0.36 -15.60 -8.26
CA TRP A 170 1.19 -15.59 -7.06
C TRP A 170 2.64 -15.97 -7.38
N ASN A 171 2.85 -17.10 -8.03
CA ASN A 171 4.18 -17.61 -8.39
C ASN A 171 4.93 -16.61 -9.29
N SER A 172 4.23 -15.83 -10.12
CA SER A 172 4.84 -14.77 -10.95
C SER A 172 5.43 -13.62 -10.13
N THR A 173 5.00 -13.43 -8.90
CA THR A 173 5.49 -12.39 -7.99
C THR A 173 6.69 -12.83 -7.16
N ILE A 174 6.98 -14.13 -7.13
CA ILE A 174 8.06 -14.73 -6.36
C ILE A 174 9.28 -14.95 -7.26
N LYS A 175 10.46 -14.70 -6.71
CA LYS A 175 11.70 -15.02 -7.44
C LYS A 175 11.81 -16.52 -7.64
N LYS A 176 12.28 -16.96 -8.80
CA LYS A 176 12.43 -18.38 -9.13
C LYS A 176 13.25 -19.17 -8.10
N SER A 177 14.28 -18.55 -7.52
CA SER A 177 15.10 -19.14 -6.45
C SER A 177 14.36 -19.36 -5.13
N ASP A 178 13.22 -18.76 -4.95
CA ASP A 178 12.50 -18.70 -3.68
C ASP A 178 11.13 -19.43 -3.77
N LEU A 179 10.81 -20.02 -4.91
CA LEU A 179 9.53 -20.72 -5.14
C LEU A 179 9.34 -21.90 -4.19
N ASP A 180 10.39 -22.68 -3.93
CA ASP A 180 10.34 -23.83 -3.01
C ASP A 180 9.97 -23.40 -1.58
N ARG A 181 10.18 -22.13 -1.24
CA ARG A 181 9.93 -21.60 0.10
C ARG A 181 8.69 -20.74 0.20
N TYR A 182 8.35 -20.02 -0.87
CA TYR A 182 7.32 -18.99 -0.86
C TYR A 182 6.32 -19.10 -2.02
N GLY A 183 6.50 -20.07 -2.90
CA GLY A 183 5.55 -20.38 -3.96
C GLY A 183 4.25 -20.97 -3.42
N TRP A 184 3.31 -21.21 -4.31
CA TRP A 184 2.00 -21.75 -3.99
C TRP A 184 2.09 -23.08 -3.22
N ASP A 185 2.90 -24.04 -3.71
CA ASP A 185 3.04 -25.38 -3.12
C ASP A 185 3.62 -25.36 -1.70
N ALA A 186 4.43 -24.36 -1.39
CA ALA A 186 4.97 -24.17 -0.04
C ALA A 186 3.92 -23.70 0.96
N ASN A 187 2.77 -23.25 0.49
CA ASN A 187 1.67 -22.72 1.30
C ASN A 187 2.14 -21.77 2.42
N PRO A 188 2.88 -20.69 2.09
CA PRO A 188 3.47 -19.83 3.08
C PRO A 188 2.41 -19.05 3.87
N TRP A 189 2.79 -18.57 5.05
CA TRP A 189 2.03 -17.57 5.77
C TRP A 189 2.08 -16.22 5.06
N VAL A 190 0.93 -15.56 4.96
CA VAL A 190 0.77 -14.25 4.35
C VAL A 190 0.01 -13.29 5.28
N TRP A 191 0.36 -12.02 5.21
CA TRP A 191 -0.47 -10.93 5.72
C TRP A 191 -1.51 -10.62 4.66
N VAL A 192 -2.77 -10.78 5.00
CA VAL A 192 -3.90 -10.25 4.22
C VAL A 192 -4.16 -8.85 4.72
N ILE A 193 -4.10 -7.88 3.83
CA ILE A 193 -4.27 -6.46 4.11
C ILE A 193 -5.47 -5.99 3.31
N GLU A 194 -6.57 -5.71 3.98
CA GLU A 194 -7.77 -5.14 3.36
C GLU A 194 -7.72 -3.63 3.42
N PHE A 195 -8.21 -2.98 2.39
CA PHE A 195 -8.17 -1.53 2.29
C PHE A 195 -9.33 -0.97 1.46
N GLU A 196 -9.61 0.29 1.71
CA GLU A 196 -10.57 1.10 0.97
C GLU A 196 -9.86 2.31 0.36
N ARG A 197 -10.33 2.77 -0.80
CA ARG A 197 -9.83 4.04 -1.34
C ARG A 197 -10.27 5.19 -0.44
N CYS A 198 -9.36 6.09 -0.20
CA CYS A 198 -9.62 7.31 0.57
C CYS A 198 -9.06 8.53 -0.16
N GLU A 199 -9.45 9.69 0.27
CA GLU A 199 -8.86 10.95 -0.18
C GLU A 199 -7.41 11.08 0.26
N LYS A 200 -6.64 11.90 -0.46
CA LYS A 200 -5.28 12.26 -0.04
C LYS A 200 -5.37 12.91 1.34
N PRO A 201 -4.69 12.36 2.35
CA PRO A 201 -4.64 13.01 3.65
C PRO A 201 -4.09 14.42 3.52
N PRO A 202 -4.64 15.40 4.23
CA PRO A 202 -4.12 16.76 4.21
C PRO A 202 -2.65 16.75 4.61
N GLU A 203 -1.82 17.42 3.83
CA GLU A 203 -0.42 17.64 4.20
C GLU A 203 -0.36 18.76 5.22
N CYS A 204 0.45 18.55 6.26
CA CYS A 204 0.71 19.62 7.20
C CYS A 204 1.46 20.74 6.47
N ILE A 205 0.82 21.90 6.30
CA ILE A 205 1.43 23.09 5.67
C ILE A 205 2.62 23.62 6.47
N PHE A 206 2.74 23.21 7.73
CA PHE A 206 3.81 23.62 8.65
C PHE A 206 4.99 22.65 8.68
N LYS A 207 4.98 21.63 7.83
CA LYS A 207 6.11 20.71 7.65
C LYS A 207 7.29 21.51 7.07
N GLY A 208 8.07 22.12 7.95
CA GLY A 208 9.21 22.99 7.60
C GLY A 208 9.29 24.29 8.38
N TYR A 209 8.23 24.71 9.08
CA TYR A 209 8.20 25.95 9.88
C TYR A 209 8.34 25.73 11.39
N GLY A 210 8.06 24.54 11.89
CA GLY A 210 8.23 24.22 13.31
C GLY A 210 9.37 23.24 13.51
N LYS A 211 10.32 23.54 14.37
CA LYS A 211 11.18 22.49 14.91
C LYS A 211 10.26 21.51 15.61
N VAL A 212 10.22 20.27 15.09
CA VAL A 212 9.76 19.13 15.90
C VAL A 212 10.59 19.17 17.18
N PRO A 213 10.00 19.11 18.37
CA PRO A 213 10.78 19.10 19.60
C PRO A 213 11.80 17.96 19.51
N ASP A 214 13.02 18.24 19.94
CA ASP A 214 14.16 17.29 19.95
C ASP A 214 13.97 16.13 20.96
N ASP A 215 12.76 15.95 21.48
CA ASP A 215 12.43 14.94 22.51
C ASP A 215 12.12 13.55 21.91
N GLY A 216 12.29 13.37 20.58
CA GLY A 216 12.04 12.13 19.90
C GLY A 216 10.54 11.78 19.75
N SER A 217 9.63 12.68 20.14
CA SER A 217 8.22 12.53 19.83
C SER A 217 8.00 12.91 18.37
N GLU A 218 7.63 11.96 17.53
CA GLU A 218 7.17 12.22 16.15
C GLU A 218 5.80 12.94 16.12
N LYS A 219 5.33 13.42 17.25
CA LYS A 219 4.01 14.05 17.42
C LYS A 219 4.13 15.53 17.09
N CYS A 220 3.40 15.96 16.08
CA CYS A 220 3.10 17.37 15.88
C CYS A 220 2.33 17.84 17.12
N LEU A 221 2.86 18.79 17.87
CA LEU A 221 2.22 19.33 19.09
C LEU A 221 0.93 20.13 18.80
N GLY A 222 0.45 20.11 17.53
CA GLY A 222 -0.83 20.72 17.16
C GLY A 222 -0.91 22.24 17.32
N TYR A 223 0.19 22.90 17.70
CA TYR A 223 0.19 24.30 18.02
C TYR A 223 0.31 25.17 16.79
N MET A 224 -0.82 25.53 16.25
CA MET A 224 -0.97 26.87 15.69
C MET A 224 -2.28 27.41 16.17
N TYR A 225 -2.19 28.04 17.32
CA TYR A 225 -3.16 29.05 17.70
C TYR A 225 -2.82 30.34 16.92
N ASP A 226 -3.81 31.01 16.40
CA ASP A 226 -3.63 32.38 15.99
C ASP A 226 -3.31 33.23 17.22
N ASN A 227 -3.01 34.52 17.02
CA ASN A 227 -2.72 35.45 18.13
C ASN A 227 -3.90 35.61 19.12
N SER A 228 -5.03 34.94 18.93
CA SER A 228 -6.22 34.94 19.77
C SER A 228 -6.49 33.61 20.46
N ASP A 229 -5.49 32.68 20.50
CA ASP A 229 -5.63 31.33 21.05
C ASP A 229 -6.72 30.47 20.37
N THR A 230 -7.06 30.78 19.12
CA THR A 230 -8.03 30.02 18.36
C THR A 230 -7.32 28.97 17.49
N LEU A 231 -7.77 27.71 17.56
CA LEU A 231 -7.24 26.60 16.76
C LEU A 231 -7.43 26.90 15.27
N ILE A 232 -6.37 26.86 14.48
CA ILE A 232 -6.50 27.09 13.04
C ILE A 232 -7.28 25.91 12.41
N PRO A 233 -8.38 26.15 11.67
CA PRO A 233 -9.27 25.10 11.13
C PRO A 233 -8.58 24.01 10.30
N MET A 234 -7.39 24.29 9.75
CA MET A 234 -6.59 23.33 9.00
C MET A 234 -5.91 22.27 9.90
N CYS A 235 -5.62 22.59 11.16
CA CYS A 235 -5.07 21.65 12.13
C CYS A 235 -6.13 20.66 12.63
N GLU A 236 -7.39 21.09 12.76
CA GLU A 236 -8.52 20.23 13.14
C GLU A 236 -8.72 19.06 12.17
N LYS A 237 -8.39 19.23 10.88
CA LYS A 237 -8.48 18.21 9.84
C LYS A 237 -7.19 17.40 9.63
N CYS A 238 -6.13 17.73 10.36
CA CYS A 238 -4.84 17.08 10.22
C CYS A 238 -4.86 15.71 10.91
N SER A 239 -4.33 14.68 10.23
CA SER A 239 -4.18 13.34 10.80
C SER A 239 -3.29 13.28 12.06
N CYS A 240 -2.46 14.30 12.28
CA CYS A 240 -1.66 14.46 13.49
C CYS A 240 -2.49 14.94 14.68
N HIS A 241 -3.54 15.73 14.47
CA HIS A 241 -4.44 16.22 15.52
C HIS A 241 -5.38 15.11 16.01
N ALA A 242 -5.92 14.32 15.11
CA ALA A 242 -6.83 13.23 15.45
C ALA A 242 -6.19 12.12 16.34
N SER A 243 -4.85 12.02 16.38
CA SER A 243 -4.15 11.10 17.27
C SER A 243 -3.96 11.61 18.71
N TYR A 244 -4.25 12.89 18.96
CA TYR A 244 -4.09 13.51 20.29
C TYR A 244 -5.36 13.38 21.14
N GLU A 245 -6.55 13.44 20.51
CA GLU A 245 -7.84 13.32 21.21
C GLU A 245 -8.19 11.89 21.64
N SER A 246 -7.48 10.88 21.19
CA SER A 246 -7.74 9.48 21.52
C SER A 246 -6.94 8.95 22.72
N GLU A 247 -6.16 9.78 23.39
CA GLU A 247 -5.34 9.40 24.58
C GLU A 247 -5.86 10.03 25.89
N GLU A 248 -7.01 10.74 25.90
CA GLU A 248 -7.78 11.11 27.10
C GLU A 248 -8.92 10.13 27.34
#